data_8666eb93d5b7333cb338c864eebf993e
#
_entry.id   8666eb93d5b7333cb338c864eebf993e
#
_cell.length_a   1.000
_cell.length_b   1.000
_cell.length_c   1.000
_cell.angle_alpha   90.00
_cell.angle_beta   90.00
_cell.angle_gamma   90.00
#
_symmetry.space_group_name_H-M   'P 1'
#
loop_
_entity.id
_entity.type
_entity.pdbx_description
1 polymer ?
#
loop_
_entity_poly.entity_id
_entity_poly.type
_entity_poly.pdbx_seq_one_letter_code
_entity_poly.pdbx_strand_id
1 'polypeptide(L)'
;DYFDDFFFEDFDEEFRKLNERIMRIFNELSKHGTNIEGPFVYGFSMRIGPDGKPMINEFGNLPGLKTRELENIREPLVDINEDENYYYITAEIPGVEKDQINLEVNDNSMIISVDVPERKYYKELEFPTPVKPDTAKATYHNGILDIKIEKKEPTKKKGKKINIE
;
A
#
# COMPACT_ATOMS: atom_id res chain seq x y z
N ASP A 1 11.99 -18.99 -14.26
CA ASP A 1 10.69 -18.48 -14.62
C ASP A 1 10.80 -17.04 -15.15
N TYR A 2 10.25 -16.78 -16.32
CA TYR A 2 10.36 -15.48 -17.00
C TYR A 2 9.83 -14.32 -16.15
N PHE A 3 8.76 -14.55 -15.39
CA PHE A 3 8.18 -13.55 -14.49
C PHE A 3 9.11 -13.21 -13.33
N ASP A 4 9.74 -14.22 -12.75
CA ASP A 4 10.68 -14.02 -11.65
C ASP A 4 11.93 -13.27 -12.11
N ASP A 5 12.46 -13.60 -13.27
CA ASP A 5 13.63 -12.90 -13.84
C ASP A 5 13.32 -11.44 -14.12
N PHE A 6 12.15 -11.13 -14.66
CA PHE A 6 11.72 -9.77 -14.93
C PHE A 6 11.52 -8.97 -13.63
N PHE A 7 10.92 -9.59 -12.62
CA PHE A 7 10.73 -8.99 -11.31
C PHE A 7 12.06 -8.66 -10.62
N PHE A 8 13.01 -9.58 -10.68
CA PHE A 8 14.32 -9.40 -10.05
C PHE A 8 15.16 -8.34 -10.75
N GLU A 9 15.07 -8.17 -12.05
CA GLU A 9 15.76 -7.10 -12.76
C GLU A 9 15.29 -5.72 -12.32
N ASP A 10 13.97 -5.48 -12.24
CA ASP A 10 13.42 -4.21 -11.76
C ASP A 10 13.76 -3.97 -10.29
N PHE A 11 13.73 -5.00 -9.48
CA PHE A 11 14.10 -4.94 -8.08
C PHE A 11 15.56 -4.54 -7.90
N ASP A 12 16.47 -5.19 -8.62
CA ASP A 12 17.89 -4.91 -8.55
C ASP A 12 18.23 -3.50 -9.00
N GLU A 13 17.57 -3.00 -10.04
CA GLU A 13 17.76 -1.63 -10.51
C GLU A 13 17.31 -0.60 -9.48
N GLU A 14 16.12 -0.76 -8.89
CA GLU A 14 15.63 0.13 -7.86
C GLU A 14 16.49 0.08 -6.60
N PHE A 15 16.94 -1.10 -6.21
CA PHE A 15 17.84 -1.27 -5.09
C PHE A 15 19.18 -0.60 -5.33
N ARG A 16 19.73 -0.68 -6.55
CA ARG A 16 20.96 -0.02 -6.92
C ARG A 16 20.84 1.49 -6.84
N LYS A 17 19.74 2.06 -7.36
CA LYS A 17 19.47 3.50 -7.27
C LYS A 17 19.37 3.97 -5.82
N LEU A 18 18.71 3.19 -4.99
CA LEU A 18 18.60 3.48 -3.56
C LEU A 18 19.97 3.49 -2.90
N ASN A 19 20.78 2.48 -3.17
CA ASN A 19 22.13 2.35 -2.61
C ASN A 19 23.04 3.52 -3.04
N GLU A 20 22.99 3.90 -4.31
CA GLU A 20 23.74 5.07 -4.81
C GLU A 20 23.31 6.35 -4.12
N ARG A 21 22.02 6.53 -3.87
CA ARG A 21 21.49 7.70 -3.18
C ARG A 21 21.94 7.76 -1.73
N ILE A 22 21.90 6.63 -1.04
CA ILE A 22 22.38 6.53 0.35
C ILE A 22 23.87 6.86 0.43
N MET A 23 24.68 6.33 -0.47
CA MET A 23 26.10 6.59 -0.50
C MET A 23 26.42 8.07 -0.76
N ARG A 24 25.64 8.73 -1.62
CA ARG A 24 25.78 10.17 -1.83
C ARG A 24 25.47 10.98 -0.57
N ILE A 25 24.42 10.61 0.15
CA ILE A 25 24.05 11.27 1.40
C ILE A 25 25.17 11.13 2.43
N PHE A 26 25.72 9.93 2.60
CA PHE A 26 26.82 9.71 3.52
C PHE A 26 28.08 10.47 3.13
N ASN A 27 28.40 10.56 1.84
CA ASN A 27 29.54 11.32 1.35
C ASN A 27 29.39 12.82 1.62
N GLU A 28 28.21 13.37 1.40
CA GLU A 28 27.93 14.76 1.69
C GLU A 28 28.05 15.07 3.19
N LEU A 29 27.50 14.20 4.02
CA LEU A 29 27.58 14.35 5.47
C LEU A 29 29.02 14.31 5.98
N SER A 30 29.87 13.46 5.42
CA SER A 30 31.28 13.39 5.83
C SER A 30 32.08 14.57 5.33
N LYS A 31 31.73 15.19 4.19
CA LYS A 31 32.44 16.37 3.65
C LYS A 31 32.10 17.66 4.38
N HIS A 32 30.90 17.85 4.84
CA HIS A 32 30.44 19.12 5.40
C HIS A 32 30.56 19.21 6.92
N GLY A 33 31.05 18.16 7.58
CA GLY A 33 31.32 18.20 9.03
C GLY A 33 30.13 18.63 9.86
N THR A 34 28.94 18.35 9.39
CA THR A 34 27.72 18.67 10.11
C THR A 34 27.67 17.91 11.41
N ASN A 35 27.65 18.64 12.52
CA ASN A 35 27.42 18.07 13.84
C ASN A 35 25.99 17.57 13.89
N ILE A 36 25.83 16.30 13.62
CA ILE A 36 24.53 15.66 13.73
C ILE A 36 24.46 15.06 15.13
N GLU A 37 23.65 15.67 15.97
CA GLU A 37 23.44 15.20 17.33
C GLU A 37 22.51 13.99 17.29
N GLY A 38 22.95 12.91 17.89
CA GLY A 38 22.13 11.71 18.14
C GLY A 38 22.42 10.55 17.20
N PRO A 39 21.87 9.38 17.50
CA PRO A 39 22.00 8.21 16.64
C PRO A 39 21.22 8.37 15.34
N PHE A 40 21.81 7.90 14.26
CA PHE A 40 21.13 7.85 12.97
C PHE A 40 20.22 6.65 12.91
N VAL A 41 19.01 6.88 12.46
CA VAL A 41 18.05 5.82 12.15
C VAL A 41 17.73 5.91 10.67
N TYR A 42 17.88 4.78 9.99
CA TYR A 42 17.52 4.67 8.59
C TYR A 42 16.91 3.30 8.34
N GLY A 43 15.84 3.29 7.57
CA GLY A 43 15.22 2.06 7.12
C GLY A 43 14.46 2.29 5.82
N PHE A 44 14.10 1.19 5.17
CA PHE A 44 13.26 1.25 4.00
C PHE A 44 12.34 0.05 3.94
N SER A 45 11.21 0.22 3.28
CA SER A 45 10.31 -0.86 2.93
C SER A 45 10.07 -0.88 1.44
N MET A 46 9.90 -2.04 0.88
CA MET A 46 9.61 -2.22 -0.54
C MET A 46 8.23 -2.83 -0.72
N ARG A 47 7.48 -2.28 -1.67
CA ARG A 47 6.18 -2.80 -2.06
C ARG A 47 6.10 -2.82 -3.58
N ILE A 48 5.26 -3.70 -4.11
CA ILE A 48 4.97 -3.71 -5.54
C ILE A 48 3.78 -2.79 -5.78
N GLY A 49 3.97 -1.77 -6.60
CA GLY A 49 2.91 -0.83 -6.96
C GLY A 49 1.88 -1.41 -7.92
N PRO A 50 0.80 -0.66 -8.21
CA PRO A 50 -0.25 -1.10 -9.13
C PRO A 50 0.24 -1.41 -10.53
N ASP A 51 1.32 -0.76 -10.95
CA ASP A 51 1.97 -0.96 -12.24
C ASP A 51 2.92 -2.16 -12.28
N GLY A 52 3.00 -2.93 -11.20
CA GLY A 52 3.92 -4.05 -11.05
C GLY A 52 5.36 -3.67 -10.76
N LYS A 53 5.65 -2.37 -10.58
CA LYS A 53 6.99 -1.88 -10.28
C LYS A 53 7.23 -1.79 -8.78
N PRO A 54 8.47 -2.04 -8.34
CA PRO A 54 8.80 -1.87 -6.92
C PRO A 54 8.68 -0.42 -6.50
N MET A 55 8.03 -0.19 -5.36
CA MET A 55 7.98 1.10 -4.68
C MET A 55 8.82 1.02 -3.42
N ILE A 56 9.74 1.96 -3.25
CA ILE A 56 10.61 2.02 -2.08
C ILE A 56 10.19 3.19 -1.20
N ASN A 57 9.90 2.90 0.05
CA ASN A 57 9.63 3.89 1.08
C ASN A 57 10.80 3.93 2.05
N GLU A 58 11.42 5.09 2.18
CA GLU A 58 12.51 5.30 3.12
C GLU A 58 12.01 6.04 4.36
N PHE A 59 12.54 5.70 5.50
CA PHE A 59 12.23 6.38 6.75
C PHE A 59 13.50 6.52 7.59
N GLY A 60 13.50 7.53 8.45
CA GLY A 60 14.62 7.79 9.33
C GLY A 60 14.87 9.27 9.56
N ASN A 61 15.96 9.55 10.28
CA ASN A 61 16.36 10.91 10.64
C ASN A 61 17.64 11.39 9.95
N LEU A 62 18.07 10.70 8.89
CA LEU A 62 19.23 11.15 8.13
C LEU A 62 18.95 12.49 7.42
N PRO A 63 19.83 13.50 7.58
CA PRO A 63 19.71 14.73 6.81
C PRO A 63 19.82 14.45 5.31
N GLY A 64 18.96 15.07 4.53
CA GLY A 64 18.93 14.87 3.07
C GLY A 64 18.01 13.75 2.62
N LEU A 65 17.43 12.97 3.54
CA LEU A 65 16.30 12.13 3.19
C LEU A 65 15.14 13.04 2.81
N LYS A 66 14.73 12.93 1.55
CA LYS A 66 13.51 13.59 1.12
C LYS A 66 12.34 12.79 1.68
N THR A 67 11.87 13.19 2.85
CA THR A 67 10.70 12.62 3.49
C THR A 67 9.42 12.86 2.70
N ARG A 68 9.51 13.56 1.56
CA ARG A 68 8.36 13.91 0.73
C ARG A 68 7.52 12.72 0.31
N GLU A 69 8.15 11.59 0.04
CA GLU A 69 7.42 10.39 -0.36
C GLU A 69 6.72 9.74 0.83
N LEU A 70 7.33 9.78 2.01
CA LEU A 70 6.71 9.26 3.25
C LEU A 70 5.61 10.16 3.78
N GLU A 71 5.79 11.48 3.69
CA GLU A 71 4.78 12.45 4.12
C GLU A 71 3.59 12.50 3.16
N ASN A 72 3.81 12.18 1.88
CA ASN A 72 2.80 12.30 0.84
C ASN A 72 2.02 11.03 0.59
N ILE A 73 2.56 9.86 0.94
CA ILE A 73 1.84 8.60 0.76
C ILE A 73 1.20 8.21 2.10
N ARG A 74 -0.12 8.23 2.11
CA ARG A 74 -0.91 7.84 3.27
C ARG A 74 -1.52 6.47 3.05
N GLU A 75 -1.53 5.68 4.10
CA GLU A 75 -2.29 4.44 4.13
C GLU A 75 -3.69 4.77 4.64
N PRO A 76 -4.73 4.56 3.84
CA PRO A 76 -6.09 4.85 4.27
C PRO A 76 -6.52 3.88 5.38
N LEU A 77 -7.38 4.36 6.28
CA LEU A 77 -8.03 3.48 7.23
C LEU A 77 -9.05 2.64 6.48
N VAL A 78 -8.95 1.33 6.63
CA VAL A 78 -9.78 0.38 5.90
C VAL A 78 -10.38 -0.63 6.85
N ASP A 79 -11.69 -0.82 6.75
CA ASP A 79 -12.42 -1.88 7.43
C ASP A 79 -12.93 -2.88 6.41
N ILE A 80 -12.85 -4.16 6.77
CA ILE A 80 -13.39 -5.25 5.97
C ILE A 80 -14.44 -5.96 6.80
N ASN A 81 -15.66 -6.00 6.29
CA ASN A 81 -16.75 -6.79 6.85
C ASN A 81 -17.19 -7.84 5.83
N GLU A 82 -17.83 -8.87 6.30
CA GLU A 82 -18.30 -9.92 5.42
C GLU A 82 -19.63 -10.50 5.88
N ASP A 83 -20.40 -10.99 4.93
CA ASP A 83 -21.50 -11.91 5.17
C ASP A 83 -21.19 -13.26 4.48
N GLU A 84 -22.17 -14.13 4.32
CA GLU A 84 -21.95 -15.42 3.66
C GLU A 84 -21.44 -15.29 2.22
N ASN A 85 -21.88 -14.25 1.49
CA ASN A 85 -21.72 -14.16 0.06
C ASN A 85 -20.79 -13.02 -0.38
N TYR A 86 -20.61 -11.99 0.44
CA TYR A 86 -19.94 -10.76 0.05
C TYR A 86 -18.90 -10.29 1.05
N TYR A 87 -17.87 -9.62 0.54
CA TYR A 87 -17.03 -8.75 1.34
C TYR A 87 -17.47 -7.30 1.14
N TYR A 88 -17.46 -6.55 2.23
CA TYR A 88 -17.75 -5.11 2.26
C TYR A 88 -16.51 -4.39 2.78
N ILE A 89 -15.95 -3.55 1.94
CA ILE A 89 -14.73 -2.81 2.26
C ILE A 89 -15.09 -1.33 2.35
N THR A 90 -14.71 -0.70 3.46
CA THR A 90 -14.89 0.73 3.68
C THR A 90 -13.53 1.36 3.88
N ALA A 91 -13.18 2.34 3.05
CA ALA A 91 -11.91 3.04 3.12
C ALA A 91 -12.13 4.55 3.27
N GLU A 92 -11.38 5.16 4.19
CA GLU A 92 -11.39 6.60 4.36
C GLU A 92 -10.34 7.24 3.46
N ILE A 93 -10.80 7.97 2.43
CA ILE A 93 -9.94 8.62 1.44
C ILE A 93 -10.41 10.07 1.27
N PRO A 94 -10.28 10.92 2.29
CA PRO A 94 -10.76 12.30 2.19
C PRO A 94 -9.88 13.16 1.30
N GLY A 95 -10.49 14.16 0.70
CA GLY A 95 -9.77 15.21 -0.01
C GLY A 95 -9.40 14.89 -1.45
N VAL A 96 -10.01 13.88 -2.06
CA VAL A 96 -9.81 13.54 -3.47
C VAL A 96 -11.13 13.47 -4.20
N GLU A 97 -11.08 13.53 -5.50
CA GLU A 97 -12.24 13.35 -6.36
C GLU A 97 -12.37 11.85 -6.75
N LYS A 98 -13.59 11.45 -7.03
CA LYS A 98 -13.92 10.09 -7.40
C LYS A 98 -13.06 9.55 -8.57
N ASP A 99 -12.83 10.37 -9.58
CA ASP A 99 -12.05 10.00 -10.76
C ASP A 99 -10.55 9.91 -10.52
N GLN A 100 -10.08 10.36 -9.37
CA GLN A 100 -8.67 10.26 -8.95
C GLN A 100 -8.36 8.95 -8.22
N ILE A 101 -9.39 8.17 -7.89
CA ILE A 101 -9.22 6.91 -7.17
C ILE A 101 -9.06 5.78 -8.18
N ASN A 102 -7.96 5.05 -8.06
CA ASN A 102 -7.71 3.84 -8.83
C ASN A 102 -8.00 2.61 -7.96
N LEU A 103 -8.80 1.73 -8.47
CA LEU A 103 -9.19 0.51 -7.78
C LEU A 103 -8.92 -0.68 -8.69
N GLU A 104 -8.05 -1.57 -8.27
CA GLU A 104 -7.73 -2.80 -8.97
C GLU A 104 -8.06 -4.01 -8.12
N VAL A 105 -8.74 -4.97 -8.69
CA VAL A 105 -9.16 -6.17 -7.98
C VAL A 105 -8.74 -7.40 -8.78
N ASN A 106 -8.13 -8.35 -8.09
CA ASN A 106 -7.91 -9.70 -8.64
C ASN A 106 -8.61 -10.73 -7.75
N ASP A 107 -8.44 -12.00 -8.04
CA ASP A 107 -9.13 -13.08 -7.33
C ASP A 107 -8.85 -13.11 -5.82
N ASN A 108 -7.70 -12.62 -5.40
CA ASN A 108 -7.22 -12.76 -4.03
C ASN A 108 -6.93 -11.45 -3.31
N SER A 109 -6.82 -10.35 -4.05
CA SER A 109 -6.40 -9.08 -3.48
C SER A 109 -7.02 -7.88 -4.18
N MET A 110 -6.92 -6.74 -3.53
CA MET A 110 -7.38 -5.48 -4.05
C MET A 110 -6.37 -4.39 -3.73
N ILE A 111 -6.17 -3.49 -4.69
CA ILE A 111 -5.30 -2.33 -4.53
C ILE A 111 -6.14 -1.08 -4.67
N ILE A 112 -6.06 -0.21 -3.67
CA ILE A 112 -6.64 1.13 -3.69
C ILE A 112 -5.49 2.12 -3.78
N SER A 113 -5.48 2.97 -4.79
CA SER A 113 -4.43 3.97 -4.94
C SER A 113 -4.97 5.32 -5.42
N VAL A 114 -4.34 6.37 -4.95
CA VAL A 114 -4.55 7.74 -5.40
C VAL A 114 -3.18 8.36 -5.59
N ASP A 115 -2.93 8.89 -6.78
CA ASP A 115 -1.66 9.55 -7.09
C ASP A 115 -1.94 10.92 -7.71
N VAL A 116 -2.17 11.90 -6.85
CA VAL A 116 -2.29 13.31 -7.24
C VAL A 116 -1.25 14.12 -6.50
N PRO A 117 -0.80 15.27 -7.05
CA PRO A 117 0.32 16.02 -6.45
C PRO A 117 0.11 16.38 -4.99
N GLU A 118 -1.12 16.64 -4.59
CA GLU A 118 -1.45 17.10 -3.25
C GLU A 118 -1.72 15.98 -2.25
N ARG A 119 -2.12 14.79 -2.74
CA ARG A 119 -2.47 13.66 -1.88
C ARG A 119 -2.19 12.33 -2.56
N LYS A 120 -1.53 11.46 -1.84
CA LYS A 120 -1.23 10.11 -2.32
C LYS A 120 -1.70 9.11 -1.27
N TYR A 121 -2.49 8.14 -1.70
CA TYR A 121 -2.92 7.02 -0.89
C TYR A 121 -2.55 5.71 -1.56
N TYR A 122 -2.20 4.72 -0.77
CA TYR A 122 -1.93 3.38 -1.26
C TYR A 122 -2.30 2.36 -0.20
N LYS A 123 -3.07 1.37 -0.59
CA LYS A 123 -3.42 0.24 0.26
C LYS A 123 -3.62 -1.01 -0.57
N GLU A 124 -2.94 -2.06 -0.19
CA GLU A 124 -3.17 -3.41 -0.72
C GLU A 124 -3.86 -4.25 0.34
N LEU A 125 -4.95 -4.90 -0.06
CA LEU A 125 -5.74 -5.78 0.80
C LEU A 125 -5.73 -7.18 0.24
N GLU A 126 -5.50 -8.16 1.10
CA GLU A 126 -5.69 -9.56 0.74
C GLU A 126 -7.05 -10.02 1.27
N PHE A 127 -7.80 -10.69 0.40
CA PHE A 127 -9.06 -11.29 0.82
C PHE A 127 -8.79 -12.63 1.50
N PRO A 128 -9.47 -12.92 2.61
CA PRO A 128 -9.31 -14.23 3.28
C PRO A 128 -9.70 -15.42 2.40
N THR A 129 -10.63 -15.23 1.47
CA THR A 129 -11.04 -16.23 0.49
C THR A 129 -11.14 -15.59 -0.90
N PRO A 130 -11.05 -16.37 -1.98
CA PRO A 130 -11.13 -15.81 -3.32
C PRO A 130 -12.45 -15.11 -3.62
N VAL A 131 -12.38 -14.08 -4.44
CA VAL A 131 -13.52 -13.26 -4.85
C VAL A 131 -13.71 -13.29 -6.36
N LYS A 132 -14.85 -12.77 -6.81
CA LYS A 132 -15.16 -12.59 -8.23
C LYS A 132 -14.93 -11.11 -8.58
N PRO A 133 -13.80 -10.76 -9.23
CA PRO A 133 -13.49 -9.36 -9.54
C PRO A 133 -14.55 -8.62 -10.33
N ASP A 134 -15.21 -9.30 -11.26
CA ASP A 134 -16.23 -8.71 -12.11
C ASP A 134 -17.49 -8.26 -11.36
N THR A 135 -17.67 -8.72 -10.14
CA THR A 135 -18.82 -8.35 -9.31
C THR A 135 -18.58 -7.12 -8.45
N ALA A 136 -17.37 -6.58 -8.45
CA ALA A 136 -17.01 -5.44 -7.61
C ALA A 136 -17.83 -4.21 -7.96
N LYS A 137 -18.44 -3.60 -6.96
CA LYS A 137 -19.16 -2.34 -7.06
C LYS A 137 -18.61 -1.38 -6.03
N ALA A 138 -18.32 -0.17 -6.46
CA ALA A 138 -17.75 0.85 -5.59
C ALA A 138 -18.54 2.13 -5.65
N THR A 139 -18.70 2.78 -4.51
CA THR A 139 -19.27 4.13 -4.39
C THR A 139 -18.33 5.00 -3.56
N TYR A 140 -18.30 6.28 -3.88
CA TYR A 140 -17.49 7.24 -3.13
C TYR A 140 -18.33 8.44 -2.75
N HIS A 141 -18.42 8.69 -1.44
CA HIS A 141 -19.24 9.76 -0.87
C HIS A 141 -18.56 10.36 0.36
N ASN A 142 -18.42 11.67 0.38
CA ASN A 142 -17.92 12.40 1.56
C ASN A 142 -16.61 11.84 2.11
N GLY A 143 -15.67 11.50 1.21
CA GLY A 143 -14.38 10.95 1.61
C GLY A 143 -14.40 9.47 1.94
N ILE A 144 -15.52 8.78 1.80
CA ILE A 144 -15.65 7.35 2.11
C ILE A 144 -15.85 6.55 0.82
N LEU A 145 -14.96 5.60 0.60
CA LEU A 145 -15.04 4.64 -0.48
C LEU A 145 -15.64 3.34 0.07
N ASP A 146 -16.78 2.95 -0.46
CA ASP A 146 -17.44 1.69 -0.12
C ASP A 146 -17.37 0.74 -1.30
N ILE A 147 -16.91 -0.49 -1.04
CA ILE A 147 -16.76 -1.51 -2.06
C ILE A 147 -17.48 -2.78 -1.62
N LYS A 148 -18.27 -3.34 -2.50
CA LYS A 148 -18.95 -4.62 -2.31
C LYS A 148 -18.47 -5.58 -3.38
N ILE A 149 -18.03 -6.76 -2.99
CA ILE A 149 -17.55 -7.79 -3.92
C ILE A 149 -18.04 -9.16 -3.50
N GLU A 150 -18.44 -9.96 -4.47
CA GLU A 150 -18.97 -11.30 -4.24
C GLU A 150 -17.82 -12.29 -4.01
N LYS A 151 -17.98 -13.13 -2.99
CA LYS A 151 -17.05 -14.24 -2.74
C LYS A 151 -17.22 -15.30 -3.83
N LYS A 152 -16.13 -15.92 -4.22
CA LYS A 152 -16.15 -16.98 -5.22
C LYS A 152 -16.95 -18.19 -4.71
N GLU A 153 -16.78 -18.50 -3.43
CA GLU A 153 -17.55 -19.52 -2.73
C GLU A 153 -18.11 -18.95 -1.44
N PRO A 154 -19.41 -19.16 -1.17
CA PRO A 154 -20.00 -18.70 0.09
C PRO A 154 -19.29 -19.30 1.29
N THR A 155 -19.07 -18.49 2.33
CA THR A 155 -18.47 -18.95 3.57
C THR A 155 -19.56 -19.17 4.60
N LYS A 156 -19.81 -20.42 4.93
CA LYS A 156 -20.76 -20.76 6.00
C LYS A 156 -20.10 -20.52 7.35
N LYS A 157 -20.78 -19.77 8.23
CA LYS A 157 -20.32 -19.59 9.59
C LYS A 157 -20.37 -20.93 10.33
N LYS A 158 -19.19 -21.49 10.61
CA LYS A 158 -19.06 -22.70 11.44
C LYS A 158 -18.87 -22.28 12.90
N GLY A 159 -19.88 -21.63 13.45
CA GLY A 159 -19.86 -21.29 14.86
C GLY A 159 -20.63 -22.29 15.69
N LYS A 160 -20.08 -22.70 16.80
CA LYS A 160 -20.79 -23.51 17.78
C LYS A 160 -21.33 -22.59 18.87
N LYS A 161 -22.62 -22.73 19.15
CA LYS A 161 -23.25 -21.96 20.24
C LYS A 161 -22.72 -22.49 21.58
N ILE A 162 -22.16 -21.54 22.37
CA ILE A 162 -21.67 -21.85 23.71
C ILE A 162 -22.68 -21.38 24.73
N ASN A 163 -23.06 -22.28 25.63
CA ASN A 163 -23.93 -21.93 26.76
C ASN A 163 -23.10 -21.23 27.84
N ILE A 164 -23.60 -20.09 28.30
CA ILE A 164 -22.99 -19.35 29.39
C ILE A 164 -23.55 -19.85 30.69
N GLU A 165 -22.68 -20.31 31.55
CA GLU A 165 -23.06 -20.77 32.92
C GLU A 165 -23.13 -19.60 33.88
#